data_8bc3381b8203233527dba9a8c1fe568d
#
_entry.id   8bc3381b8203233527dba9a8c1fe568d
#
_cell.length_a   1.000
_cell.length_b   1.000
_cell.length_c   1.000
_cell.angle_alpha   90.00
_cell.angle_beta   90.00
_cell.angle_gamma   90.00
#
_symmetry.space_group_name_H-M   'P 1'
#
loop_
_entity.id
_entity.type
_entity.pdbx_description
1 polymer ?
#
loop_
_entity_poly.entity_id
_entity_poly.type
_entity_poly.pdbx_seq_one_letter_code
_entity_poly.pdbx_strand_id
1 'polypeptide(L)' 'MQQNSEVDVNVLVSIYHTKLAAALNQNVLLEAKLQTLKNDFEKEKNELLEELANLKDE' A
#
# COMPACT_ATOMS: atom_id res chain seq x y z
N MET A 1 -8.37 -20.41 33.54
CA MET A 1 -7.20 -19.67 33.50
C MET A 1 -7.33 -18.43 34.30
N GLN A 2 -6.32 -18.20 35.01
CA GLN A 2 -6.34 -17.06 35.83
C GLN A 2 -6.14 -15.87 34.97
N GLN A 3 -7.13 -15.03 34.90
CA GLN A 3 -6.94 -13.92 34.11
C GLN A 3 -6.68 -12.75 34.93
N ASN A 4 -5.91 -11.94 34.38
CA ASN A 4 -5.66 -10.71 35.00
C ASN A 4 -6.94 -9.96 35.03
N SER A 5 -7.32 -9.53 36.17
CA SER A 5 -8.61 -8.92 36.29
C SER A 5 -8.73 -7.62 35.51
N GLU A 6 -7.62 -7.07 35.06
CA GLU A 6 -7.64 -5.83 34.34
C GLU A 6 -7.82 -5.98 32.86
N VAL A 7 -7.73 -7.20 32.33
CA VAL A 7 -7.80 -7.40 30.91
C VAL A 7 -8.75 -8.53 30.60
N ASP A 8 -9.77 -8.20 29.84
CA ASP A 8 -10.69 -9.19 29.32
C ASP A 8 -10.11 -9.72 28.02
N VAL A 9 -9.89 -11.03 27.98
CA VAL A 9 -9.25 -11.64 26.82
C VAL A 9 -10.07 -11.42 25.55
N ASN A 10 -11.37 -11.48 25.66
CA ASN A 10 -12.21 -11.28 24.48
C ASN A 10 -12.09 -9.86 23.95
N VAL A 11 -11.99 -8.89 24.84
CA VAL A 11 -11.79 -7.52 24.44
C VAL A 11 -10.42 -7.36 23.79
N LEU A 12 -9.43 -7.98 24.38
CA LEU A 12 -8.08 -7.90 23.82
C LEU A 12 -8.02 -8.46 22.41
N VAL A 13 -8.62 -9.61 22.19
CA VAL A 13 -8.63 -10.24 20.87
C VAL A 13 -9.40 -9.35 19.88
N SER A 14 -10.49 -8.78 20.34
CA SER A 14 -11.28 -7.92 19.48
C SER A 14 -10.48 -6.70 19.03
N ILE A 15 -9.71 -6.13 19.92
CA ILE A 15 -8.90 -4.97 19.59
C ILE A 15 -7.79 -5.36 18.60
N TYR A 16 -7.17 -6.51 18.81
CA TYR A 16 -6.18 -6.99 17.87
C TYR A 16 -6.79 -7.17 16.49
N HIS A 17 -7.96 -7.77 16.44
CA HIS A 17 -8.65 -7.98 15.17
C HIS A 17 -8.88 -6.67 14.43
N THR A 18 -9.37 -5.70 15.13
CA THR A 18 -9.66 -4.41 14.54
C THR A 18 -8.39 -3.74 14.02
N LYS A 19 -7.35 -3.78 14.82
CA LYS A 19 -6.11 -3.14 14.43
C LYS A 19 -5.42 -3.87 13.27
N LEU A 20 -5.50 -5.19 13.26
CA LEU A 20 -4.93 -5.94 12.17
C LEU A 20 -5.65 -5.65 10.85
N ALA A 21 -6.96 -5.58 10.90
CA ALA A 21 -7.73 -5.29 9.70
C ALA A 21 -7.39 -3.89 9.18
N ALA A 22 -7.28 -2.93 10.08
CA ALA A 22 -6.94 -1.57 9.68
C ALA A 22 -5.55 -1.50 9.09
N ALA A 23 -4.61 -2.18 9.71
CA ALA A 23 -3.23 -2.17 9.21
C ALA A 23 -3.14 -2.85 7.85
N LEU A 24 -3.86 -3.92 7.67
CA LEU A 24 -3.86 -4.62 6.40
C LEU A 24 -4.43 -3.74 5.31
N ASN A 25 -5.54 -3.07 5.60
CA ASN A 25 -6.13 -2.15 4.64
C ASN A 25 -5.15 -1.05 4.25
N GLN A 26 -4.46 -0.51 5.24
CA GLN A 26 -3.52 0.55 4.98
C GLN A 26 -2.36 0.06 4.12
N ASN A 27 -1.90 -1.15 4.39
CA ASN A 27 -0.81 -1.73 3.61
C ASN A 27 -1.23 -1.93 2.16
N VAL A 28 -2.43 -2.44 1.95
CA VAL A 28 -2.92 -2.67 0.60
C VAL A 28 -3.04 -1.35 -0.15
N LEU A 29 -3.53 -0.32 0.51
CA LEU A 29 -3.65 0.99 -0.12
C LEU A 29 -2.29 1.55 -0.49
N LEU A 30 -1.33 1.42 0.41
CA LEU A 30 0.01 1.90 0.13
C LEU A 30 0.64 1.14 -1.02
N GLU A 31 0.43 -0.15 -1.05
CA GLU A 31 0.95 -0.97 -2.13
C GLU A 31 0.34 -0.56 -3.45
N ALA A 32 -0.96 -0.30 -3.46
CA ALA A 32 -1.63 0.12 -4.68
C ALA A 32 -1.13 1.47 -5.15
N LYS A 33 -0.92 2.39 -4.21
CA LYS A 33 -0.37 3.70 -4.57
C LYS A 33 1.00 3.57 -5.17
N LEU A 34 1.82 2.74 -4.58
CA LEU A 34 3.18 2.53 -5.08
C LEU A 34 3.16 1.96 -6.48
N GLN A 35 2.31 0.97 -6.69
CA GLN A 35 2.20 0.35 -8.00
C GLN A 35 1.71 1.36 -9.05
N THR A 36 0.75 2.18 -8.67
CA THR A 36 0.23 3.20 -9.55
C THR A 36 1.32 4.21 -9.94
N LEU A 37 2.07 4.65 -8.95
CA LEU A 37 3.16 5.59 -9.21
C LEU A 37 4.20 4.99 -10.13
N LYS A 38 4.52 3.73 -9.90
CA LYS A 38 5.50 3.06 -10.73
C LYS A 38 5.02 2.95 -12.16
N ASN A 39 3.75 2.59 -12.34
CA ASN A 39 3.19 2.48 -13.69
C ASN A 39 3.17 3.82 -14.39
N ASP A 40 2.79 4.87 -13.67
CA ASP A 40 2.76 6.20 -14.25
C ASP A 40 4.15 6.67 -14.63
N PHE A 41 5.10 6.38 -13.79
CA PHE A 41 6.48 6.77 -14.06
C PHE A 41 7.01 6.08 -15.30
N GLU A 42 6.72 4.80 -15.44
CA GLU A 42 7.18 4.06 -16.60
C GLU A 42 6.52 4.55 -17.88
N LYS A 43 5.24 4.88 -17.78
CA LYS A 43 4.53 5.42 -18.92
C LYS A 43 5.13 6.75 -19.35
N GLU A 44 5.39 7.61 -18.39
CA GLU A 44 5.98 8.92 -18.70
C GLU A 44 7.37 8.76 -19.29
N LYS A 45 8.12 7.85 -18.74
CA LYS A 45 9.46 7.60 -19.25
C LYS A 45 9.43 7.13 -20.69
N ASN A 46 8.52 6.22 -21.00
CA ASN A 46 8.42 5.72 -22.36
C ASN A 46 7.96 6.80 -23.33
N GLU A 47 7.07 7.67 -22.88
CA GLU A 47 6.63 8.76 -23.73
C GLU A 47 7.76 9.72 -24.03
N LEU A 48 8.59 9.99 -23.02
CA LEU A 48 9.73 10.86 -23.23
C LEU A 48 10.76 10.24 -24.17
N LEU A 49 10.95 8.95 -24.05
CA LEU A 49 11.88 8.25 -24.94
C LEU A 49 11.38 8.30 -26.37
N GLU A 50 10.07 8.18 -26.55
CA GLU A 50 9.48 8.28 -27.89
C GLU A 50 9.67 9.66 -28.47
N GLU A 51 9.44 10.67 -27.66
CA GLU A 51 9.63 12.03 -28.13
C GLU A 51 11.07 12.28 -28.52
N LEU A 52 11.98 11.77 -27.72
CA LEU A 52 13.38 11.94 -28.01
C LEU A 52 13.76 11.27 -29.32
N ALA A 53 13.25 10.08 -29.54
CA ALA A 53 13.51 9.38 -30.79
C ALA A 53 12.97 10.13 -31.99
N ASN A 54 11.79 10.71 -31.84
CA ASN A 54 11.19 11.48 -32.91
C ASN A 54 12.02 12.73 -33.24
N LEU A 55 12.53 13.35 -32.21
CA LEU A 55 13.37 14.53 -32.44
C LEU A 55 14.65 14.16 -33.18
N LYS A 56 15.20 13.01 -32.88
CA LYS A 56 16.42 12.57 -33.55
C LYS A 56 16.19 12.30 -35.01
N ASP A 57 15.01 11.83 -35.32
CA ASP A 57 14.71 11.50 -36.71
C ASP A 57 14.51 12.73 -37.59
N GLU A 58 14.29 13.83 -36.96
CA GLU A 58 14.19 15.07 -37.72
C GLU A 58 15.55 15.62 -38.06
#